data_932248f4f4db1bf0946ea5fcf4948822
#
_entry.id   932248f4f4db1bf0946ea5fcf4948822
#
_cell.length_a   1.000
_cell.length_b   1.000
_cell.length_c   1.000
_cell.angle_alpha   90.00
_cell.angle_beta   90.00
_cell.angle_gamma   90.00
#
_symmetry.space_group_name_H-M   'P 1'
#
loop_
_entity.id
_entity.type
_entity.pdbx_description
1 polymer ?
#
loop_
_entity_poly.entity_id
_entity_poly.type
_entity_poly.pdbx_seq_one_letter_code
_entity_poly.pdbx_strand_id
1 'polypeptide(L)'
;MPSGTGAQSNRVLALAGIQAGVIGALVLLGYLAVDSAWHRRSVWTVPNLLASTFYGESAYRQGFNSRTSTGVALFVVIYGLLGALFGLVVRDHGSLPRVAVLGLIYSTAWFFLSFDWLWRHLNPLVPLYSPDRAMLVGHLLYGAVLGGRFPACRQEMSGGKQPEILPPGPAEQ
;
A
#
# COMPACT_ATOMS: atom_id res chain seq x y z
N MET A 1 -8.42 19.28 -30.54
CA MET A 1 -7.84 19.29 -29.18
C MET A 1 -8.02 17.93 -28.54
N PRO A 2 -7.03 17.04 -28.46
CA PRO A 2 -7.16 15.75 -27.82
C PRO A 2 -6.30 15.69 -26.54
N SER A 3 -6.58 16.52 -25.54
CA SER A 3 -5.81 16.53 -24.28
C SER A 3 -6.54 15.89 -23.09
N GLY A 4 -7.75 15.36 -23.28
CA GLY A 4 -8.56 14.81 -22.19
C GLY A 4 -8.25 13.34 -21.81
N THR A 5 -7.88 12.52 -22.77
CA THR A 5 -7.76 11.06 -22.56
C THR A 5 -6.57 10.64 -21.71
N GLY A 6 -5.43 11.30 -21.86
CA GLY A 6 -4.23 10.96 -21.09
C GLY A 6 -4.33 11.32 -19.60
N ALA A 7 -4.92 12.47 -19.28
CA ALA A 7 -5.10 12.90 -17.89
C ALA A 7 -6.11 12.03 -17.14
N GLN A 8 -7.17 11.60 -17.80
CA GLN A 8 -8.17 10.70 -17.22
C GLN A 8 -7.58 9.32 -16.95
N SER A 9 -6.78 8.78 -17.87
CA SER A 9 -6.05 7.53 -17.68
C SER A 9 -5.12 7.57 -16.45
N ASN A 10 -4.34 8.63 -16.28
CA ASN A 10 -3.43 8.78 -15.13
C ASN A 10 -4.18 8.86 -13.79
N ARG A 11 -5.34 9.52 -13.74
CA ARG A 11 -6.19 9.58 -12.54
C ARG A 11 -6.68 8.19 -12.14
N VAL A 12 -7.18 7.42 -13.09
CA VAL A 12 -7.65 6.04 -12.84
C VAL A 12 -6.50 5.18 -12.34
N LEU A 13 -5.31 5.27 -12.93
CA LEU A 13 -4.13 4.52 -12.50
C LEU A 13 -3.70 4.88 -11.08
N ALA A 14 -3.66 6.18 -10.75
CA ALA A 14 -3.31 6.64 -9.42
C ALA A 14 -4.34 6.19 -8.37
N LEU A 15 -5.64 6.33 -8.64
CA LEU A 15 -6.70 5.93 -7.72
C LEU A 15 -6.71 4.41 -7.49
N ALA A 16 -6.57 3.61 -8.56
CA ALA A 16 -6.45 2.16 -8.46
C ALA A 16 -5.21 1.75 -7.65
N GLY A 17 -4.11 2.48 -7.85
CA GLY A 17 -2.89 2.32 -7.05
C GLY A 17 -3.10 2.65 -5.57
N ILE A 18 -3.78 3.76 -5.26
CA ILE A 18 -4.13 4.12 -3.87
C ILE A 18 -4.97 3.01 -3.23
N GLN A 19 -6.02 2.54 -3.91
CA GLN A 19 -6.89 1.49 -3.39
C GLN A 19 -6.11 0.21 -3.11
N ALA A 20 -5.31 -0.27 -4.06
CA ALA A 20 -4.48 -1.45 -3.88
C ALA A 20 -3.42 -1.24 -2.78
N GLY A 21 -2.82 -0.03 -2.72
CA GLY A 21 -1.84 0.36 -1.70
C GLY A 21 -2.42 0.39 -0.29
N VAL A 22 -3.63 0.92 -0.12
CA VAL A 22 -4.34 0.91 1.18
C VAL A 22 -4.68 -0.51 1.62
N ILE A 23 -5.16 -1.36 0.71
CA ILE A 23 -5.41 -2.78 1.02
C ILE A 23 -4.10 -3.45 1.46
N GLY A 24 -3.01 -3.22 0.72
CA GLY A 24 -1.68 -3.72 1.07
C GLY A 24 -1.18 -3.20 2.42
N ALA A 25 -1.42 -1.91 2.72
CA ALA A 25 -1.07 -1.31 4.01
C ALA A 25 -1.80 -1.99 5.18
N LEU A 26 -3.08 -2.28 5.03
CA LEU A 26 -3.87 -2.98 6.06
C LEU A 26 -3.36 -4.41 6.28
N VAL A 27 -3.00 -5.13 5.22
CA VAL A 27 -2.42 -6.47 5.31
C VAL A 27 -1.05 -6.41 6.00
N LEU A 28 -0.19 -5.47 5.62
CA LEU A 28 1.11 -5.26 6.24
C LEU A 28 0.97 -4.91 7.73
N LEU A 29 0.09 -3.98 8.08
CA LEU A 29 -0.15 -3.59 9.47
C LEU A 29 -0.70 -4.77 10.30
N GLY A 30 -1.63 -5.54 9.74
CA GLY A 30 -2.17 -6.75 10.36
C GLY A 30 -1.08 -7.79 10.62
N TYR A 31 -0.21 -8.02 9.63
CA TYR A 31 0.94 -8.91 9.79
C TYR A 31 1.88 -8.45 10.92
N LEU A 32 2.24 -7.16 10.95
CA LEU A 32 3.10 -6.61 12.00
C LEU A 32 2.46 -6.66 13.39
N ALA A 33 1.15 -6.52 13.49
CA ALA A 33 0.42 -6.69 14.73
C ALA A 33 0.48 -8.15 15.23
N VAL A 34 0.30 -9.11 14.32
CA VAL A 34 0.41 -10.56 14.64
C VAL A 34 1.85 -10.91 15.03
N ASP A 35 2.85 -10.45 14.30
CA ASP A 35 4.27 -10.67 14.64
C ASP A 35 4.61 -10.07 16.01
N SER A 36 4.12 -8.86 16.30
CA SER A 36 4.33 -8.22 17.60
C SER A 36 3.70 -9.02 18.74
N ALA A 37 2.46 -9.48 18.57
CA ALA A 37 1.78 -10.32 19.55
C ALA A 37 2.50 -11.65 19.78
N TRP A 38 2.97 -12.29 18.71
CA TRP A 38 3.74 -13.54 18.79
C TRP A 38 5.02 -13.39 19.61
N HIS A 39 5.71 -12.28 19.45
CA HIS A 39 6.92 -11.97 20.21
C HIS A 39 6.66 -11.25 21.54
N ARG A 40 5.42 -11.29 22.05
CA ARG A 40 4.99 -10.63 23.31
C ARG A 40 5.31 -9.14 23.37
N ARG A 41 5.29 -8.47 22.22
CA ARG A 41 5.43 -7.02 22.08
C ARG A 41 4.05 -6.38 21.93
N SER A 42 3.95 -5.08 22.17
CA SER A 42 2.71 -4.34 21.90
C SER A 42 2.39 -4.35 20.40
N VAL A 43 1.15 -4.69 20.05
CA VAL A 43 0.65 -4.60 18.66
C VAL A 43 0.69 -3.18 18.11
N TRP A 44 0.77 -2.19 18.99
CA TRP A 44 0.84 -0.78 18.67
C TRP A 44 2.27 -0.25 18.49
N THR A 45 3.28 -1.11 18.57
CA THR A 45 4.70 -0.72 18.47
C THR A 45 4.96 0.07 17.19
N VAL A 46 4.59 -0.46 16.02
CA VAL A 46 4.86 0.19 14.74
C VAL A 46 4.05 1.48 14.56
N PRO A 47 2.72 1.52 14.80
CA PRO A 47 1.99 2.78 14.80
C PRO A 47 2.56 3.84 15.74
N ASN A 48 2.94 3.45 16.95
CA ASN A 48 3.50 4.39 17.92
C ASN A 48 4.90 4.90 17.52
N LEU A 49 5.72 4.06 16.88
CA LEU A 49 6.99 4.50 16.30
C LEU A 49 6.78 5.54 15.20
N LEU A 50 5.78 5.37 14.36
CA LEU A 50 5.44 6.38 13.34
C LEU A 50 4.87 7.65 13.98
N ALA A 51 4.02 7.52 15.00
CA ALA A 51 3.51 8.65 15.76
C ALA A 51 4.63 9.46 16.43
N SER A 52 5.73 8.80 16.83
CA SER A 52 6.87 9.48 17.44
C SER A 52 7.56 10.48 16.51
N THR A 53 7.33 10.41 15.20
CA THR A 53 7.78 11.43 14.25
C THR A 53 7.22 12.81 14.56
N PHE A 54 6.01 12.89 15.13
CA PHE A 54 5.35 14.15 15.48
C PHE A 54 5.38 14.47 16.98
N TYR A 55 5.37 13.43 17.83
CA TYR A 55 5.19 13.55 19.27
C TYR A 55 6.44 13.16 20.08
N GLY A 56 7.53 12.81 19.41
CA GLY A 56 8.77 12.38 20.04
C GLY A 56 8.68 11.03 20.75
N GLU A 57 9.72 10.69 21.51
CA GLU A 57 9.91 9.39 22.15
C GLU A 57 8.75 9.00 23.11
N SER A 58 8.09 9.98 23.69
CA SER A 58 6.96 9.75 24.60
C SER A 58 5.80 8.99 23.95
N ALA A 59 5.61 9.10 22.63
CA ALA A 59 4.57 8.36 21.91
C ALA A 59 4.89 6.87 21.78
N TYR A 60 6.15 6.53 21.61
CA TYR A 60 6.58 5.14 21.42
C TYR A 60 6.39 4.28 22.69
N ARG A 61 6.61 4.84 23.88
CA ARG A 61 6.58 4.11 25.15
C ARG A 61 5.18 3.83 25.70
N GLN A 62 4.13 4.30 25.03
CA GLN A 62 2.75 4.17 25.50
C GLN A 62 2.03 3.01 24.79
N GLY A 63 0.96 2.51 25.42
CA GLY A 63 0.00 1.63 24.77
C GLY A 63 -0.85 2.37 23.74
N PHE A 64 -2.05 1.85 23.45
CA PHE A 64 -3.00 2.53 22.56
C PHE A 64 -3.45 3.87 23.16
N ASN A 65 -3.34 4.93 22.37
CA ASN A 65 -3.84 6.27 22.72
C ASN A 65 -4.17 7.07 21.44
N SER A 66 -4.61 8.32 21.58
CA SER A 66 -4.94 9.19 20.44
C SER A 66 -3.78 9.40 19.46
N ARG A 67 -2.53 9.36 19.92
CA ARG A 67 -1.33 9.50 19.08
C ARG A 67 -1.11 8.27 18.20
N THR A 68 -1.52 7.08 18.67
CA THR A 68 -1.48 5.84 17.89
C THR A 68 -2.28 5.98 16.59
N SER A 69 -3.43 6.65 16.63
CA SER A 69 -4.26 6.91 15.45
C SER A 69 -3.52 7.75 14.40
N THR A 70 -2.72 8.73 14.84
CA THR A 70 -1.86 9.51 13.93
C THR A 70 -0.82 8.62 13.25
N GLY A 71 -0.22 7.70 13.98
CA GLY A 71 0.74 6.74 13.41
C GLY A 71 0.08 5.80 12.39
N VAL A 72 -1.12 5.29 12.68
CA VAL A 72 -1.90 4.48 11.73
C VAL A 72 -2.25 5.31 10.49
N ALA A 73 -2.73 6.55 10.65
CA ALA A 73 -3.06 7.42 9.54
C ALA A 73 -1.84 7.70 8.66
N LEU A 74 -0.69 8.03 9.26
CA LEU A 74 0.56 8.25 8.54
C LEU A 74 0.96 6.99 7.76
N PHE A 75 0.84 5.81 8.37
CA PHE A 75 1.13 4.53 7.72
C PHE A 75 0.27 4.34 6.47
N VAL A 76 -1.05 4.48 6.61
CA VAL A 76 -1.99 4.29 5.49
C VAL A 76 -1.74 5.31 4.38
N VAL A 77 -1.45 6.58 4.73
CA VAL A 77 -1.15 7.63 3.75
C VAL A 77 0.13 7.31 2.98
N ILE A 78 1.22 6.94 3.67
CA ILE A 78 2.49 6.61 3.01
C ILE A 78 2.29 5.47 2.02
N TYR A 79 1.70 4.35 2.45
CA TYR A 79 1.52 3.18 1.59
C TYR A 79 0.44 3.38 0.52
N GLY A 80 -0.56 4.21 0.76
CA GLY A 80 -1.52 4.64 -0.26
C GLY A 80 -0.85 5.47 -1.36
N LEU A 81 0.01 6.44 -0.99
CA LEU A 81 0.79 7.24 -1.95
C LEU A 81 1.80 6.38 -2.73
N LEU A 82 2.45 5.43 -2.07
CA LEU A 82 3.29 4.44 -2.73
C LEU A 82 2.51 3.60 -3.75
N GLY A 83 1.29 3.22 -3.40
CA GLY A 83 0.39 2.55 -4.33
C GLY A 83 0.04 3.43 -5.53
N ALA A 84 -0.25 4.73 -5.33
CA ALA A 84 -0.48 5.67 -6.42
C ALA A 84 0.71 5.76 -7.37
N LEU A 85 1.92 5.91 -6.81
CA LEU A 85 3.16 5.98 -7.57
C LEU A 85 3.39 4.68 -8.35
N PHE A 86 3.18 3.52 -7.72
CA PHE A 86 3.25 2.22 -8.38
C PHE A 86 2.29 2.15 -9.58
N GLY A 87 1.03 2.56 -9.42
CA GLY A 87 0.04 2.58 -10.48
C GLY A 87 0.46 3.45 -11.67
N LEU A 88 1.05 4.62 -11.40
CA LEU A 88 1.54 5.54 -12.44
C LEU A 88 2.78 5.00 -13.15
N VAL A 89 3.65 4.26 -12.46
CA VAL A 89 4.88 3.69 -13.05
C VAL A 89 4.57 2.44 -13.86
N VAL A 90 3.73 1.52 -13.33
CA VAL A 90 3.46 0.23 -13.96
C VAL A 90 2.53 0.37 -15.15
N ARG A 91 1.59 1.32 -15.14
CA ARG A 91 0.65 1.57 -16.26
C ARG A 91 0.03 0.28 -16.83
N ASP A 92 0.26 0.03 -18.13
CA ASP A 92 -0.31 -1.09 -18.90
C ASP A 92 0.66 -2.28 -19.04
N HIS A 93 1.55 -2.49 -18.07
CA HIS A 93 2.60 -3.51 -18.17
C HIS A 93 2.07 -4.95 -18.00
N GLY A 94 1.18 -5.38 -18.88
CA GLY A 94 1.05 -6.76 -19.30
C GLY A 94 0.33 -7.71 -18.34
N SER A 95 0.88 -8.91 -18.20
CA SER A 95 0.28 -10.03 -17.49
C SER A 95 0.33 -9.87 -15.97
N LEU A 96 -0.66 -10.43 -15.27
CA LEU A 96 -0.75 -10.45 -13.82
C LEU A 96 0.57 -10.86 -13.12
N PRO A 97 1.29 -11.93 -13.56
CA PRO A 97 2.54 -12.30 -12.90
C PRO A 97 3.64 -11.23 -13.02
N ARG A 98 3.71 -10.50 -14.13
CA ARG A 98 4.69 -9.40 -14.27
C ARG A 98 4.40 -8.26 -13.29
N VAL A 99 3.14 -7.87 -13.16
CA VAL A 99 2.73 -6.81 -12.23
C VAL A 99 2.97 -7.24 -10.78
N ALA A 100 2.75 -8.50 -10.43
CA ALA A 100 3.04 -9.04 -9.12
C ALA A 100 4.54 -9.01 -8.80
N VAL A 101 5.40 -9.42 -9.73
CA VAL A 101 6.87 -9.34 -9.57
C VAL A 101 7.35 -7.89 -9.44
N LEU A 102 6.80 -6.97 -10.24
CA LEU A 102 7.10 -5.54 -10.13
C LEU A 102 6.68 -4.99 -8.76
N GLY A 103 5.54 -5.42 -8.22
CA GLY A 103 5.10 -5.06 -6.87
C GLY A 103 6.09 -5.51 -5.79
N LEU A 104 6.60 -6.75 -5.89
CA LEU A 104 7.61 -7.27 -4.97
C LEU A 104 8.92 -6.47 -5.05
N ILE A 105 9.42 -6.23 -6.26
CA ILE A 105 10.66 -5.45 -6.47
C ILE A 105 10.50 -4.03 -5.94
N TYR A 106 9.39 -3.37 -6.28
CA TYR A 106 9.08 -2.01 -5.86
C TYR A 106 9.01 -1.88 -4.33
N SER A 107 8.32 -2.80 -3.68
CA SER A 107 8.16 -2.82 -2.24
C SER A 107 9.47 -3.12 -1.50
N THR A 108 10.28 -4.03 -2.03
CA THR A 108 11.62 -4.33 -1.50
C THR A 108 12.56 -3.13 -1.65
N ALA A 109 12.55 -2.47 -2.81
CA ALA A 109 13.32 -1.26 -3.03
C ALA A 109 12.90 -0.15 -2.05
N TRP A 110 11.59 0.00 -1.81
CA TRP A 110 11.08 0.94 -0.82
C TRP A 110 11.52 0.60 0.60
N PHE A 111 11.53 -0.68 0.98
CA PHE A 111 12.03 -1.11 2.29
C PHE A 111 13.45 -0.59 2.52
N PHE A 112 14.39 -0.87 1.63
CA PHE A 112 15.77 -0.42 1.77
C PHE A 112 15.87 1.12 1.75
N LEU A 113 15.21 1.78 0.80
CA LEU A 113 15.22 3.24 0.72
C LEU A 113 14.67 3.89 2.00
N SER A 114 13.58 3.36 2.52
CA SER A 114 12.94 3.94 3.71
C SER A 114 13.74 3.68 4.98
N PHE A 115 14.26 2.47 5.18
CA PHE A 115 14.99 2.11 6.40
C PHE A 115 16.43 2.61 6.42
N ASP A 116 17.15 2.52 5.30
CA ASP A 116 18.56 2.91 5.25
C ASP A 116 18.76 4.41 5.07
N TRP A 117 17.79 5.11 4.48
CA TRP A 117 17.94 6.53 4.20
C TRP A 117 16.85 7.38 4.87
N LEU A 118 15.56 7.17 4.52
CA LEU A 118 14.48 8.08 4.91
C LEU A 118 14.30 8.16 6.43
N TRP A 119 14.08 7.03 7.09
CA TRP A 119 13.80 7.01 8.52
C TRP A 119 15.01 7.36 9.37
N ARG A 120 16.23 7.04 8.93
CA ARG A 120 17.44 7.48 9.65
C ARG A 120 17.53 8.98 9.76
N HIS A 121 17.01 9.73 8.79
CA HIS A 121 17.05 11.20 8.78
C HIS A 121 15.80 11.83 9.40
N LEU A 122 14.62 11.23 9.18
CA LEU A 122 13.36 11.80 9.70
C LEU A 122 13.07 11.40 11.14
N ASN A 123 13.25 10.14 11.48
CA ASN A 123 12.97 9.60 12.80
C ASN A 123 13.82 8.34 13.05
N PRO A 124 15.01 8.49 13.61
CA PRO A 124 15.93 7.37 13.84
C PRO A 124 15.39 6.32 14.82
N LEU A 125 14.33 6.61 15.58
CA LEU A 125 13.69 5.61 16.44
C LEU A 125 13.01 4.50 15.61
N VAL A 126 12.54 4.82 14.40
CA VAL A 126 11.87 3.84 13.54
C VAL A 126 12.82 2.69 13.17
N PRO A 127 13.98 2.90 12.53
CA PRO A 127 14.89 1.80 12.23
C PRO A 127 15.51 1.18 13.49
N LEU A 128 15.68 1.94 14.56
CA LEU A 128 16.30 1.45 15.81
C LEU A 128 15.42 0.42 16.54
N TYR A 129 14.10 0.64 16.57
CA TYR A 129 13.16 -0.18 17.33
C TYR A 129 12.23 -1.05 16.49
N SER A 130 12.27 -0.94 15.17
CA SER A 130 11.52 -1.84 14.28
C SER A 130 12.19 -3.19 14.13
N PRO A 131 11.45 -4.28 14.09
CA PRO A 131 12.01 -5.61 13.85
C PRO A 131 12.33 -5.80 12.35
N ASP A 132 13.59 -5.68 11.94
CA ASP A 132 14.02 -5.67 10.54
C ASP A 132 13.46 -6.83 9.71
N ARG A 133 13.52 -8.06 10.26
CA ARG A 133 13.03 -9.26 9.56
C ARG A 133 11.51 -9.20 9.31
N ALA A 134 10.75 -8.84 10.34
CA ALA A 134 9.30 -8.73 10.21
C ALA A 134 8.93 -7.58 9.25
N MET A 135 9.65 -6.47 9.29
CA MET A 135 9.44 -5.36 8.37
C MET A 135 9.73 -5.75 6.92
N LEU A 136 10.81 -6.47 6.65
CA LEU A 136 11.11 -6.98 5.30
C LEU A 136 10.02 -7.92 4.79
N VAL A 137 9.61 -8.92 5.59
CA VAL A 137 8.53 -9.85 5.22
C VAL A 137 7.22 -9.09 5.00
N GLY A 138 6.92 -8.13 5.87
CA GLY A 138 5.75 -7.28 5.71
C GLY A 138 5.76 -6.49 4.40
N HIS A 139 6.90 -5.94 3.99
CA HIS A 139 7.02 -5.25 2.71
C HIS A 139 6.86 -6.21 1.52
N LEU A 140 7.36 -7.44 1.61
CA LEU A 140 7.10 -8.45 0.58
C LEU A 140 5.61 -8.78 0.48
N LEU A 141 4.91 -8.92 1.60
CA LEU A 141 3.45 -9.11 1.62
C LEU A 141 2.72 -7.89 1.00
N TYR A 142 3.13 -6.67 1.38
CA TYR A 142 2.61 -5.45 0.77
C TYR A 142 2.79 -5.45 -0.75
N GLY A 143 3.99 -5.76 -1.23
CA GLY A 143 4.30 -5.80 -2.66
C GLY A 143 3.49 -6.86 -3.42
N ALA A 144 3.31 -8.05 -2.83
CA ALA A 144 2.48 -9.12 -3.40
C ALA A 144 1.00 -8.70 -3.51
N VAL A 145 0.46 -8.08 -2.45
CA VAL A 145 -0.92 -7.56 -2.45
C VAL A 145 -1.06 -6.41 -3.43
N LEU A 146 -0.14 -5.44 -3.43
CA LEU A 146 -0.15 -4.30 -4.33
C LEU A 146 -0.16 -4.75 -5.80
N GLY A 147 0.80 -5.60 -6.19
CA GLY A 147 0.91 -6.09 -7.56
C GLY A 147 -0.25 -7.02 -7.97
N GLY A 148 -0.74 -7.84 -7.04
CA GLY A 148 -1.85 -8.76 -7.30
C GLY A 148 -3.21 -8.07 -7.37
N ARG A 149 -3.46 -7.03 -6.57
CA ARG A 149 -4.76 -6.31 -6.50
C ARG A 149 -4.86 -5.15 -7.49
N PHE A 150 -3.75 -4.52 -7.85
CA PHE A 150 -3.76 -3.33 -8.72
C PHE A 150 -4.51 -3.54 -10.04
N PRO A 151 -4.34 -4.65 -10.80
CA PRO A 151 -5.07 -4.86 -12.03
C PRO A 151 -6.60 -4.93 -11.83
N ALA A 152 -7.07 -5.58 -10.76
CA ALA A 152 -8.49 -5.65 -10.42
C ALA A 152 -9.05 -4.26 -10.06
N CYS A 153 -8.37 -3.52 -9.19
CA CYS A 153 -8.76 -2.16 -8.81
C CYS A 153 -8.82 -1.23 -10.04
N ARG A 154 -7.89 -1.39 -10.99
CA ARG A 154 -7.91 -0.64 -12.25
C ARG A 154 -9.13 -0.96 -13.11
N GLN A 155 -9.49 -2.24 -13.23
CA GLN A 155 -10.69 -2.67 -13.98
C GLN A 155 -11.97 -2.09 -13.35
N GLU A 156 -12.10 -2.17 -12.04
CA GLU A 156 -13.24 -1.61 -11.31
C GLU A 156 -13.40 -0.09 -11.58
N MET A 157 -12.30 0.66 -11.52
CA MET A 157 -12.31 2.12 -11.73
C MET A 157 -12.45 2.54 -13.20
N SER A 158 -12.10 1.67 -14.16
CA SER A 158 -12.30 1.95 -15.59
C SER A 158 -13.76 1.78 -16.03
N GLY A 159 -14.68 1.52 -15.10
CA GLY A 159 -16.06 1.16 -15.40
C GLY A 159 -16.06 -0.16 -16.14
N GLY A 160 -15.99 -1.28 -15.41
CA GLY A 160 -16.05 -2.60 -16.03
C GLY A 160 -17.18 -2.62 -17.05
N LYS A 161 -16.86 -2.69 -18.33
CA LYS A 161 -17.83 -2.97 -19.36
C LYS A 161 -18.40 -4.35 -19.02
N GLN A 162 -19.47 -4.36 -18.27
CA GLN A 162 -20.35 -5.52 -18.28
C GLN A 162 -20.64 -5.78 -19.75
N PRO A 163 -20.39 -6.99 -20.29
CA PRO A 163 -20.85 -7.30 -21.63
C PRO A 163 -22.36 -7.03 -21.61
N GLU A 164 -22.76 -6.05 -22.41
CA GLU A 164 -24.18 -5.77 -22.65
C GLU A 164 -24.76 -7.07 -23.18
N ILE A 165 -25.53 -7.75 -22.33
CA ILE A 165 -26.30 -8.91 -22.72
C ILE A 165 -27.35 -8.34 -23.67
N LEU A 166 -27.04 -8.35 -24.98
CA LEU A 166 -28.01 -8.06 -26.02
C LEU A 166 -29.21 -8.93 -25.74
N PRO A 167 -30.42 -8.35 -25.60
CA PRO A 167 -31.64 -9.14 -25.50
C PRO A 167 -31.72 -10.01 -26.73
N PRO A 168 -32.17 -11.26 -26.59
CA PRO A 168 -32.36 -12.15 -27.74
C PRO A 168 -33.23 -11.44 -28.75
N GLY A 169 -32.73 -11.32 -29.99
CA GLY A 169 -33.47 -10.72 -31.09
C GLY A 169 -34.85 -11.38 -31.24
N PRO A 170 -35.85 -10.65 -31.75
CA PRO A 170 -37.18 -11.24 -31.95
C PRO A 170 -37.06 -12.48 -32.79
N ALA A 171 -37.62 -13.60 -32.27
CA ALA A 171 -37.69 -14.83 -32.99
C ALA A 171 -38.48 -14.58 -34.30
N GLU A 172 -37.83 -14.73 -35.43
CA GLU A 172 -38.49 -14.76 -36.72
C GLU A 172 -39.50 -15.92 -36.71
N GLN A 173 -40.78 -15.54 -36.74
CA GLN A 173 -41.90 -16.47 -37.02
C GLN A 173 -42.16 -16.49 -38.48
#